data_cfdf123cf31688c421b07a4a896a3679
#
_entry.id   cfdf123cf31688c421b07a4a896a3679
#
_cell.length_a   1.000
_cell.length_b   1.000
_cell.length_c   1.000
_cell.angle_alpha   90.00
_cell.angle_beta   90.00
_cell.angle_gamma   90.00
#
_symmetry.space_group_name_H-M   'P 1'
#
loop_
_entity.id
_entity.type
_entity.pdbx_description
1 polymer ?
#
loop_
_entity_poly.entity_id
_entity_poly.type
_entity_poly.pdbx_seq_one_letter_code
_entity_poly.pdbx_strand_id
1 'polypeptide(L)'
;MQIKNKAMLITYSDSLGKNMEELSKVMETYFEDAIGGIHLLPFFPSTGDRGFAPSDYTTVDSDLGSWEMIEKLGEKYYLIFDFMINHISRESLFFQDFKKEHLSSKYKDMFIRINDFFPPGRPNEKDLDLIYKRKDKAPFQEVEFADGETELVWNTFGEEQIDLDVTAEVTKEFIRQTIKNMAAHGCSILRLDAFAYAIKKLDTNDFFVEPEIWDLLDEVKAEAAKYDMELLPEIHEHYSIQMKIANHDYYIYDFALPMVMLYSLYSGRVERLAKWLEMSPMKQFTTLDTHDGIGVVDARDLLTDEELDYTSAELYKIGANVKKIYSSEKYNNLDIYQINSTYYSALGDDDKSYLLARVIQCFAPGIPQIYYVGLLAGKNDIDLLEETKEGRNINRHYYTIDEIKNEVKRPVVKALCNLLRFRNTSEAFDLEGSIEIETPSPSSNEIVIIRKNKTNKITATLKANLSTKTFQISENERNILI
;
A
#
# COMPACT_ATOMS: atom_id res chain seq x y z
N MET A 1 8.26 10.90 15.68
CA MET A 1 8.97 9.76 16.38
C MET A 1 9.79 9.03 15.35
N GLN A 2 11.01 8.61 15.69
CA GLN A 2 11.87 7.85 14.75
C GLN A 2 11.24 6.49 14.42
N ILE A 3 11.39 6.04 13.17
CA ILE A 3 10.92 4.74 12.71
C ILE A 3 11.59 3.65 13.54
N LYS A 4 10.77 2.76 14.09
CA LYS A 4 11.23 1.60 14.84
C LYS A 4 11.10 0.37 13.95
N ASN A 5 12.08 -0.52 13.98
CA ASN A 5 12.00 -1.81 13.30
C ASN A 5 11.00 -2.75 14.03
N LYS A 6 9.74 -2.39 14.00
CA LYS A 6 8.63 -3.13 14.61
C LYS A 6 7.48 -3.23 13.63
N ALA A 7 6.72 -4.31 13.70
CA ALA A 7 5.56 -4.55 12.86
C ALA A 7 4.60 -3.34 12.83
N MET A 8 4.09 -3.03 11.66
CA MET A 8 3.19 -1.91 11.39
C MET A 8 1.78 -2.41 11.11
N LEU A 9 0.80 -1.73 11.66
CA LEU A 9 -0.60 -1.88 11.29
C LEU A 9 -0.95 -0.88 10.18
N ILE A 10 -1.63 -1.32 9.12
CA ILE A 10 -2.31 -0.44 8.18
C ILE A 10 -3.81 -0.52 8.44
N THR A 11 -4.46 0.62 8.68
CA THR A 11 -5.88 0.68 9.04
C THR A 11 -6.50 2.03 8.69
N TYR A 12 -7.80 2.02 8.40
CA TYR A 12 -8.60 3.23 8.48
C TYR A 12 -8.94 3.55 9.93
N SER A 13 -9.22 4.80 10.21
CA SER A 13 -9.57 5.28 11.55
C SER A 13 -10.88 4.70 12.09
N ASP A 14 -11.78 4.30 11.17
CA ASP A 14 -13.12 3.78 11.43
C ASP A 14 -13.25 2.26 11.22
N SER A 15 -12.15 1.53 11.09
CA SER A 15 -12.17 0.09 10.76
C SER A 15 -12.07 -0.84 11.96
N LEU A 16 -11.41 -0.40 13.03
CA LEU A 16 -11.33 -1.12 14.31
C LEU A 16 -12.06 -0.32 15.39
N GLY A 17 -13.38 -0.26 15.28
CA GLY A 17 -14.25 0.67 15.96
C GLY A 17 -14.70 1.80 15.03
N LYS A 18 -15.39 2.80 15.56
CA LYS A 18 -16.07 3.83 14.75
C LYS A 18 -15.17 5.01 14.35
N ASN A 19 -14.08 5.23 15.07
CA ASN A 19 -13.21 6.38 14.94
C ASN A 19 -11.86 6.17 15.63
N MET A 20 -10.98 7.16 15.58
CA MET A 20 -9.65 7.13 16.20
C MET A 20 -9.66 6.89 17.70
N GLU A 21 -10.69 7.34 18.43
CA GLU A 21 -10.80 7.11 19.88
C GLU A 21 -11.00 5.62 20.19
N GLU A 22 -11.91 4.96 19.47
CA GLU A 22 -12.13 3.53 19.62
C GLU A 22 -10.95 2.72 19.10
N LEU A 23 -10.34 3.11 17.95
CA LEU A 23 -9.10 2.51 17.45
C LEU A 23 -8.00 2.55 18.54
N SER A 24 -7.75 3.70 19.16
CA SER A 24 -6.74 3.82 20.22
C SER A 24 -7.00 2.86 21.37
N LYS A 25 -8.25 2.76 21.84
CA LYS A 25 -8.65 1.82 22.91
C LYS A 25 -8.45 0.36 22.53
N VAL A 26 -8.76 0.01 21.27
CA VAL A 26 -8.56 -1.34 20.74
C VAL A 26 -7.07 -1.69 20.70
N MET A 27 -6.24 -0.77 20.20
CA MET A 27 -4.79 -0.96 20.15
C MET A 27 -4.18 -1.15 21.53
N GLU A 28 -4.56 -0.33 22.49
CA GLU A 28 -4.09 -0.43 23.88
C GLU A 28 -4.55 -1.71 24.57
N THR A 29 -5.78 -2.15 24.29
CA THR A 29 -6.38 -3.28 25.00
C THR A 29 -5.91 -4.63 24.48
N TYR A 30 -5.71 -4.77 23.18
CA TYR A 30 -5.52 -6.10 22.55
C TYR A 30 -4.18 -6.27 21.83
N PHE A 31 -3.58 -5.18 21.34
CA PHE A 31 -2.42 -5.25 20.42
C PHE A 31 -1.16 -4.57 20.95
N GLU A 32 -1.13 -4.27 22.25
CA GLU A 32 0.06 -3.73 22.91
C GLU A 32 1.27 -4.63 22.64
N ASP A 33 2.41 -4.00 22.31
CA ASP A 33 3.69 -4.64 21.93
C ASP A 33 3.67 -5.50 20.64
N ALA A 34 2.48 -5.87 20.12
CA ALA A 34 2.37 -6.56 18.85
C ALA A 34 2.58 -5.62 17.66
N ILE A 35 2.24 -4.35 17.79
CA ILE A 35 2.34 -3.31 16.77
C ILE A 35 3.24 -2.18 17.30
N GLY A 36 4.14 -1.70 16.46
CA GLY A 36 5.05 -0.59 16.79
C GLY A 36 4.88 0.65 15.93
N GLY A 37 4.18 0.54 14.81
CA GLY A 37 3.83 1.66 13.94
C GLY A 37 2.41 1.55 13.41
N ILE A 38 1.79 2.66 13.04
CA ILE A 38 0.45 2.68 12.44
C ILE A 38 0.49 3.52 11.17
N HIS A 39 0.12 2.90 10.06
CA HIS A 39 -0.25 3.60 8.86
C HIS A 39 -1.75 3.90 8.94
N LEU A 40 -2.07 5.15 9.26
CA LEU A 40 -3.42 5.68 9.17
C LEU A 40 -3.73 5.99 7.71
N LEU A 41 -4.59 5.16 7.09
CA LEU A 41 -5.13 5.43 5.77
C LEU A 41 -5.89 6.77 5.79
N PRO A 42 -6.09 7.42 4.62
CA PRO A 42 -6.47 8.82 4.57
C PRO A 42 -7.61 9.19 5.52
N PHE A 43 -7.37 10.19 6.34
CA PHE A 43 -8.26 10.66 7.40
C PHE A 43 -8.66 12.13 7.24
N PHE A 44 -8.31 12.72 6.12
CA PHE A 44 -8.67 14.09 5.75
C PHE A 44 -10.09 14.15 5.21
N PRO A 45 -10.76 15.33 5.22
CA PRO A 45 -12.00 15.53 4.49
C PRO A 45 -11.84 15.12 3.02
N SER A 46 -12.71 14.24 2.54
CA SER A 46 -12.58 13.63 1.22
C SER A 46 -13.94 13.43 0.57
N THR A 47 -13.96 13.45 -0.76
CA THR A 47 -15.19 13.29 -1.55
C THR A 47 -15.30 11.94 -2.23
N GLY A 48 -14.30 11.07 -2.09
CA GLY A 48 -14.34 9.76 -2.75
C GLY A 48 -13.23 8.81 -2.35
N ASP A 49 -13.36 7.58 -2.84
CA ASP A 49 -12.43 6.44 -2.67
C ASP A 49 -11.97 6.26 -1.21
N ARG A 50 -12.90 6.40 -0.26
CA ARG A 50 -12.65 6.21 1.17
C ARG A 50 -11.40 6.98 1.67
N GLY A 51 -11.34 8.28 1.33
CA GLY A 51 -10.27 9.19 1.77
C GLY A 51 -9.24 9.56 0.68
N PHE A 52 -9.16 8.81 -0.44
CA PHE A 52 -8.18 9.05 -1.50
C PHE A 52 -8.55 10.15 -2.51
N ALA A 53 -9.59 10.93 -2.21
CA ALA A 53 -9.91 12.18 -2.91
C ALA A 53 -9.99 13.33 -1.88
N PRO A 54 -8.86 13.71 -1.23
CA PRO A 54 -8.87 14.71 -0.17
C PRO A 54 -9.21 16.08 -0.72
N SER A 55 -10.08 16.81 0.00
CA SER A 55 -10.41 18.19 -0.30
C SER A 55 -9.57 19.20 0.49
N ASP A 56 -9.03 18.79 1.62
CA ASP A 56 -8.20 19.58 2.51
C ASP A 56 -7.21 18.69 3.26
N TYR A 57 -5.96 19.17 3.42
CA TYR A 57 -4.92 18.49 4.21
C TYR A 57 -4.64 19.20 5.54
N THR A 58 -5.35 20.27 5.85
CA THR A 58 -5.12 21.06 7.07
C THR A 58 -5.95 20.59 8.25
N THR A 59 -7.04 19.88 7.98
CA THR A 59 -7.98 19.38 8.99
C THR A 59 -8.15 17.87 8.92
N VAL A 60 -8.56 17.28 10.02
CA VAL A 60 -8.99 15.88 10.09
C VAL A 60 -10.50 15.84 9.89
N ASP A 61 -11.01 14.83 9.19
CA ASP A 61 -12.45 14.61 9.09
C ASP A 61 -13.05 14.42 10.50
N SER A 62 -14.04 15.23 10.83
CA SER A 62 -14.63 15.29 12.18
C SER A 62 -15.28 13.98 12.62
N ASP A 63 -15.73 13.16 11.70
CA ASP A 63 -16.34 11.85 11.99
C ASP A 63 -15.26 10.80 12.33
N LEU A 64 -14.04 10.99 11.84
CA LEU A 64 -12.90 10.09 12.06
C LEU A 64 -12.11 10.44 13.33
N GLY A 65 -11.97 11.73 13.65
CA GLY A 65 -11.21 12.15 14.82
C GLY A 65 -10.66 13.57 14.77
N SER A 66 -9.48 13.76 15.34
CA SER A 66 -8.79 15.05 15.38
C SER A 66 -7.27 14.90 15.34
N TRP A 67 -6.57 15.99 15.05
CA TRP A 67 -5.10 16.03 15.14
C TRP A 67 -4.58 15.66 16.51
N GLU A 68 -5.24 16.11 17.60
CA GLU A 68 -4.87 15.75 18.97
C GLU A 68 -4.91 14.24 19.21
N MET A 69 -5.91 13.53 18.63
CA MET A 69 -5.98 12.08 18.74
C MET A 69 -4.85 11.39 17.96
N ILE A 70 -4.48 11.92 16.80
CA ILE A 70 -3.36 11.43 15.99
C ILE A 70 -2.02 11.64 16.73
N GLU A 71 -1.80 12.83 17.27
CA GLU A 71 -0.60 13.15 18.06
C GLU A 71 -0.45 12.21 19.26
N LYS A 72 -1.56 11.91 19.94
CA LYS A 72 -1.58 10.94 21.05
C LYS A 72 -1.21 9.53 20.61
N LEU A 73 -1.67 9.08 19.41
CA LEU A 73 -1.21 7.82 18.83
C LEU A 73 0.30 7.87 18.56
N GLY A 74 0.80 9.00 18.07
CA GLY A 74 2.22 9.25 17.79
C GLY A 74 3.14 9.21 19.02
N GLU A 75 2.60 9.30 20.24
CA GLU A 75 3.40 9.11 21.48
C GLU A 75 3.87 7.65 21.62
N LYS A 76 3.09 6.68 21.12
CA LYS A 76 3.37 5.24 21.23
C LYS A 76 3.88 4.60 19.94
N TYR A 77 3.34 5.03 18.81
CA TYR A 77 3.57 4.44 17.49
C TYR A 77 4.30 5.42 16.58
N TYR A 78 5.21 4.95 15.71
CA TYR A 78 5.60 5.74 14.56
C TYR A 78 4.43 5.77 13.56
N LEU A 79 4.17 6.93 12.96
CA LEU A 79 3.00 7.14 12.13
C LEU A 79 3.36 7.28 10.66
N ILE A 80 2.53 6.70 9.80
CA ILE A 80 2.58 6.86 8.35
C ILE A 80 1.29 7.53 7.91
N PHE A 81 1.41 8.59 7.10
CA PHE A 81 0.26 9.27 6.49
C PHE A 81 0.35 9.21 4.98
N ASP A 82 -0.81 9.15 4.33
CA ASP A 82 -0.93 9.23 2.89
C ASP A 82 -0.89 10.68 2.40
N PHE A 83 -0.14 10.89 1.32
CA PHE A 83 -0.20 12.11 0.54
C PHE A 83 -0.45 11.76 -0.92
N MET A 84 -1.62 12.14 -1.44
CA MET A 84 -2.00 11.95 -2.83
C MET A 84 -1.31 13.02 -3.67
N ILE A 85 -0.02 12.78 -3.99
CA ILE A 85 0.82 13.74 -4.69
C ILE A 85 0.39 13.98 -6.14
N ASN A 86 -0.28 12.98 -6.74
CA ASN A 86 -0.74 13.07 -8.13
C ASN A 86 -2.02 13.90 -8.29
N HIS A 87 -2.90 13.94 -7.27
CA HIS A 87 -4.25 14.49 -7.44
C HIS A 87 -4.82 15.06 -6.14
N ILE A 88 -5.89 15.85 -6.29
CA ILE A 88 -6.69 16.39 -5.19
C ILE A 88 -8.16 16.32 -5.57
N SER A 89 -9.08 16.40 -4.58
CA SER A 89 -10.51 16.43 -4.83
C SER A 89 -10.92 17.62 -5.68
N ARG A 90 -11.88 17.38 -6.58
CA ARG A 90 -12.59 18.45 -7.30
C ARG A 90 -13.30 19.44 -6.38
N GLU A 91 -13.61 19.07 -5.14
CA GLU A 91 -14.22 19.93 -4.13
C GLU A 91 -13.18 20.66 -3.26
N SER A 92 -11.88 20.52 -3.55
CA SER A 92 -10.85 21.31 -2.88
C SER A 92 -11.01 22.80 -3.13
N LEU A 93 -10.63 23.61 -2.15
CA LEU A 93 -10.66 25.08 -2.30
C LEU A 93 -9.85 25.56 -3.52
N PHE A 94 -8.78 24.86 -3.87
CA PHE A 94 -7.92 25.17 -5.01
C PHE A 94 -8.67 24.98 -6.34
N PHE A 95 -9.33 23.82 -6.51
CA PHE A 95 -10.07 23.55 -7.74
C PHE A 95 -11.36 24.36 -7.84
N GLN A 96 -12.04 24.60 -6.73
CA GLN A 96 -13.24 25.46 -6.70
C GLN A 96 -12.92 26.93 -7.03
N ASP A 97 -11.78 27.46 -6.55
CA ASP A 97 -11.28 28.78 -6.96
C ASP A 97 -10.96 28.80 -8.46
N PHE A 98 -10.26 27.78 -8.96
CA PHE A 98 -9.95 27.64 -10.38
C PHE A 98 -11.23 27.56 -11.23
N LYS A 99 -12.22 26.76 -10.81
CA LYS A 99 -13.50 26.65 -11.50
C LYS A 99 -14.28 27.98 -11.54
N LYS A 100 -14.17 28.77 -10.48
CA LYS A 100 -14.86 30.05 -10.36
C LYS A 100 -14.16 31.18 -11.12
N GLU A 101 -12.87 31.34 -10.95
CA GLU A 101 -12.08 32.45 -11.45
C GLU A 101 -11.38 32.16 -12.80
N HIS A 102 -11.41 30.90 -13.26
CA HIS A 102 -10.82 30.36 -14.50
C HIS A 102 -9.37 30.83 -14.70
N LEU A 103 -9.07 31.51 -15.82
CA LEU A 103 -7.72 32.00 -16.13
C LEU A 103 -7.24 33.11 -15.19
N SER A 104 -8.14 33.69 -14.40
CA SER A 104 -7.79 34.71 -13.37
C SER A 104 -7.43 34.07 -12.04
N SER A 105 -7.70 32.78 -11.85
CA SER A 105 -7.34 32.06 -10.62
C SER A 105 -5.84 32.03 -10.41
N LYS A 106 -5.41 32.25 -9.18
CA LYS A 106 -4.01 32.04 -8.76
C LYS A 106 -3.60 30.56 -8.76
N TYR A 107 -4.56 29.66 -8.85
CA TYR A 107 -4.35 28.21 -8.85
C TYR A 107 -4.50 27.59 -10.25
N LYS A 108 -4.68 28.36 -11.30
CA LYS A 108 -4.88 27.86 -12.67
C LYS A 108 -3.75 26.95 -13.15
N ASP A 109 -2.52 27.23 -12.72
CA ASP A 109 -1.35 26.47 -13.10
C ASP A 109 -1.13 25.22 -12.20
N MET A 110 -1.97 25.02 -11.18
CA MET A 110 -1.98 23.84 -10.34
C MET A 110 -2.58 22.61 -11.04
N PHE A 111 -3.40 22.86 -12.07
CA PHE A 111 -4.15 21.83 -12.78
C PHE A 111 -3.73 21.75 -14.25
N ILE A 112 -3.63 20.53 -14.78
CA ILE A 112 -3.15 20.32 -16.14
C ILE A 112 -4.31 20.48 -17.10
N ARG A 113 -4.35 21.59 -17.83
CA ARG A 113 -5.33 21.86 -18.89
C ARG A 113 -4.86 21.24 -20.19
N ILE A 114 -5.71 20.43 -20.83
CA ILE A 114 -5.33 19.63 -21.99
C ILE A 114 -4.94 20.50 -23.20
N ASN A 115 -5.63 21.62 -23.39
CA ASN A 115 -5.34 22.55 -24.48
C ASN A 115 -4.01 23.30 -24.31
N ASP A 116 -3.52 23.43 -23.08
CA ASP A 116 -2.21 24.04 -22.81
C ASP A 116 -1.09 22.98 -22.83
N PHE A 117 -1.41 21.77 -22.39
CA PHE A 117 -0.44 20.66 -22.35
C PHE A 117 -0.13 20.14 -23.76
N PHE A 118 -1.13 19.92 -24.60
CA PHE A 118 -0.95 19.43 -25.95
C PHE A 118 -0.91 20.59 -26.96
N PRO A 119 0.01 20.53 -27.95
CA PRO A 119 0.00 21.51 -29.04
C PRO A 119 -1.25 21.37 -29.93
N PRO A 120 -1.61 22.38 -30.74
CA PRO A 120 -2.78 22.34 -31.60
C PRO A 120 -2.82 21.08 -32.50
N GLY A 121 -3.97 20.42 -32.50
CA GLY A 121 -4.19 19.15 -33.24
C GLY A 121 -3.86 17.89 -32.44
N ARG A 122 -3.47 18.04 -31.18
CA ARG A 122 -3.27 16.95 -30.19
C ARG A 122 -4.18 17.18 -28.98
N PRO A 123 -4.50 16.14 -28.14
CA PRO A 123 -4.08 14.75 -28.33
C PRO A 123 -4.81 14.09 -29.52
N ASN A 124 -4.10 13.22 -30.22
CA ASN A 124 -4.67 12.33 -31.26
C ASN A 124 -4.72 10.87 -30.72
N GLU A 125 -5.20 9.93 -31.54
CA GLU A 125 -5.30 8.52 -31.14
C GLU A 125 -3.97 7.94 -30.64
N LYS A 126 -2.84 8.29 -31.29
CA LYS A 126 -1.51 7.76 -30.88
C LYS A 126 -1.11 8.30 -29.49
N ASP A 127 -1.44 9.55 -29.19
CA ASP A 127 -1.19 10.13 -27.88
C ASP A 127 -2.00 9.41 -26.81
N LEU A 128 -3.28 9.17 -27.10
CA LEU A 128 -4.18 8.47 -26.18
C LEU A 128 -3.82 7.00 -26.00
N ASP A 129 -3.30 6.34 -27.03
CA ASP A 129 -2.84 4.94 -26.95
C ASP A 129 -1.52 4.80 -26.17
N LEU A 130 -0.69 5.84 -26.18
CA LEU A 130 0.58 5.84 -25.47
C LEU A 130 0.38 5.98 -23.95
N ILE A 131 -0.60 6.78 -23.50
CA ILE A 131 -0.83 7.08 -22.08
C ILE A 131 -1.19 5.82 -21.30
N TYR A 132 -0.52 5.59 -20.19
CA TYR A 132 -0.83 4.50 -19.26
C TYR A 132 -2.15 4.77 -18.52
N LYS A 133 -3.20 4.04 -18.88
CA LYS A 133 -4.57 4.31 -18.43
C LYS A 133 -4.97 3.48 -17.21
N ARG A 134 -5.75 4.08 -16.32
CA ARG A 134 -6.39 3.41 -15.18
C ARG A 134 -7.92 3.31 -15.28
N LYS A 135 -8.48 3.75 -16.40
CA LYS A 135 -9.91 3.68 -16.71
C LYS A 135 -10.13 3.46 -18.20
N ASP A 136 -11.31 2.99 -18.59
CA ASP A 136 -11.65 2.67 -20.00
C ASP A 136 -11.73 3.87 -20.93
N LYS A 137 -11.74 5.10 -20.38
CA LYS A 137 -11.77 6.36 -21.15
C LYS A 137 -10.44 7.11 -21.03
N ALA A 138 -10.23 8.10 -21.88
CA ALA A 138 -9.10 9.00 -21.78
C ALA A 138 -8.99 9.62 -20.37
N PRO A 139 -7.77 9.89 -19.86
CA PRO A 139 -7.56 10.45 -18.52
C PRO A 139 -7.88 11.95 -18.48
N PHE A 140 -9.01 12.34 -19.05
CA PHE A 140 -9.44 13.73 -19.13
C PHE A 140 -10.88 13.87 -18.65
N GLN A 141 -11.18 15.01 -18.05
CA GLN A 141 -12.49 15.37 -17.58
C GLN A 141 -12.88 16.75 -18.09
N GLU A 142 -14.11 16.87 -18.58
CA GLU A 142 -14.68 18.15 -18.97
C GLU A 142 -15.09 18.94 -17.74
N VAL A 143 -14.71 20.22 -17.71
CA VAL A 143 -15.01 21.16 -16.64
C VAL A 143 -15.64 22.41 -17.23
N GLU A 144 -16.84 22.73 -16.77
CA GLU A 144 -17.53 23.98 -17.06
C GLU A 144 -17.14 25.04 -16.01
N PHE A 145 -16.64 26.18 -16.46
CA PHE A 145 -16.20 27.29 -15.63
C PHE A 145 -17.33 28.35 -15.45
N ALA A 146 -17.18 29.16 -14.42
CA ALA A 146 -18.21 30.18 -14.10
C ALA A 146 -18.39 31.28 -15.19
N ASP A 147 -17.39 31.47 -16.04
CA ASP A 147 -17.48 32.39 -17.21
C ASP A 147 -18.19 31.76 -18.41
N GLY A 148 -18.62 30.51 -18.32
CA GLY A 148 -19.33 29.76 -19.36
C GLY A 148 -18.41 29.02 -20.34
N GLU A 149 -17.10 29.12 -20.19
CA GLU A 149 -16.15 28.34 -20.97
C GLU A 149 -16.09 26.89 -20.46
N THR A 150 -15.68 25.99 -21.34
CA THR A 150 -15.52 24.57 -21.02
C THR A 150 -14.15 24.10 -21.48
N GLU A 151 -13.38 23.49 -20.56
CA GLU A 151 -12.08 22.91 -20.89
C GLU A 151 -11.96 21.46 -20.39
N LEU A 152 -11.03 20.70 -21.00
CA LEU A 152 -10.61 19.41 -20.51
C LEU A 152 -9.43 19.57 -19.55
N VAL A 153 -9.52 18.94 -18.38
CA VAL A 153 -8.42 18.84 -17.40
C VAL A 153 -8.00 17.40 -17.23
N TRP A 154 -6.75 17.19 -16.84
CA TRP A 154 -6.22 15.86 -16.59
C TRP A 154 -6.88 15.20 -15.38
N ASN A 155 -7.25 13.93 -15.54
CA ASN A 155 -7.94 13.14 -14.52
C ASN A 155 -7.61 11.65 -14.72
N THR A 156 -6.59 11.18 -14.06
CA THR A 156 -6.08 9.81 -14.22
C THR A 156 -7.05 8.76 -13.67
N PHE A 157 -7.63 9.00 -12.50
CA PHE A 157 -8.43 8.04 -11.74
C PHE A 157 -9.94 8.36 -11.77
N GLY A 158 -10.57 8.39 -10.60
CA GLY A 158 -12.00 8.68 -10.44
C GLY A 158 -12.37 10.14 -10.72
N GLU A 159 -13.64 10.41 -10.97
CA GLU A 159 -14.13 11.76 -11.33
C GLU A 159 -13.89 12.81 -10.24
N GLU A 160 -13.74 12.36 -8.99
CA GLU A 160 -13.44 13.22 -7.85
C GLU A 160 -11.96 13.61 -7.74
N GLN A 161 -11.06 12.97 -8.48
CA GLN A 161 -9.60 13.07 -8.34
C GLN A 161 -9.02 13.85 -9.53
N ILE A 162 -8.79 15.15 -9.37
CA ILE A 162 -8.21 16.00 -10.42
C ILE A 162 -6.69 16.02 -10.29
N ASP A 163 -5.99 15.70 -11.37
CA ASP A 163 -4.53 15.60 -11.38
C ASP A 163 -3.87 16.98 -11.23
N LEU A 164 -2.74 16.99 -10.53
CA LEU A 164 -1.94 18.18 -10.24
C LEU A 164 -0.78 18.29 -11.23
N ASP A 165 -0.46 19.52 -11.64
CA ASP A 165 0.84 19.81 -12.27
C ASP A 165 1.89 20.00 -11.17
N VAL A 166 2.62 18.95 -10.87
CA VAL A 166 3.67 18.97 -9.83
C VAL A 166 4.87 19.82 -10.21
N THR A 167 4.98 20.29 -11.46
CA THR A 167 6.06 21.16 -11.93
C THR A 167 5.77 22.64 -11.65
N ALA A 168 4.49 23.01 -11.47
CA ALA A 168 4.08 24.36 -11.19
C ALA A 168 4.47 24.83 -9.78
N GLU A 169 4.96 26.07 -9.64
CA GLU A 169 5.42 26.58 -8.34
C GLU A 169 4.31 26.63 -7.29
N VAL A 170 3.07 26.91 -7.70
CA VAL A 170 1.91 26.89 -6.80
C VAL A 170 1.64 25.49 -6.24
N THR A 171 1.87 24.45 -7.03
CA THR A 171 1.76 23.04 -6.57
C THR A 171 2.92 22.67 -5.66
N LYS A 172 4.14 23.08 -6.00
CA LYS A 172 5.32 22.87 -5.14
C LYS A 172 5.14 23.53 -3.77
N GLU A 173 4.56 24.72 -3.71
CA GLU A 173 4.24 25.37 -2.44
C GLU A 173 3.16 24.61 -1.66
N PHE A 174 2.13 24.13 -2.33
CA PHE A 174 1.11 23.26 -1.72
C PHE A 174 1.76 21.99 -1.13
N ILE A 175 2.65 21.32 -1.87
CA ILE A 175 3.40 20.14 -1.40
C ILE A 175 4.20 20.49 -0.14
N ARG A 176 4.96 21.58 -0.15
CA ARG A 176 5.77 22.03 1.01
C ARG A 176 4.91 22.28 2.25
N GLN A 177 3.77 22.96 2.09
CA GLN A 177 2.87 23.27 3.21
C GLN A 177 2.21 22.00 3.76
N THR A 178 1.82 21.08 2.90
CA THR A 178 1.23 19.79 3.31
C THR A 178 2.24 18.94 4.10
N ILE A 179 3.46 18.81 3.61
CA ILE A 179 4.55 18.09 4.31
C ILE A 179 4.80 18.70 5.68
N LYS A 180 4.92 20.03 5.76
CA LYS A 180 5.11 20.75 7.02
C LYS A 180 3.97 20.50 8.01
N ASN A 181 2.71 20.52 7.53
CA ASN A 181 1.55 20.25 8.37
C ASN A 181 1.55 18.82 8.91
N MET A 182 1.79 17.83 8.06
CA MET A 182 1.85 16.41 8.46
C MET A 182 2.98 16.16 9.46
N ALA A 183 4.15 16.79 9.26
CA ALA A 183 5.28 16.71 10.18
C ALA A 183 4.94 17.29 11.56
N ALA A 184 4.24 18.44 11.60
CA ALA A 184 3.82 19.08 12.85
C ALA A 184 2.91 18.18 13.69
N HIS A 185 2.19 17.25 13.07
CA HIS A 185 1.28 16.30 13.72
C HIS A 185 1.85 14.87 13.82
N GLY A 186 3.18 14.72 13.75
CA GLY A 186 3.86 13.49 14.14
C GLY A 186 4.03 12.46 13.03
N CYS A 187 3.82 12.81 11.75
CA CYS A 187 4.15 11.95 10.63
C CYS A 187 5.62 11.55 10.67
N SER A 188 5.93 10.27 10.60
CA SER A 188 7.29 9.74 10.55
C SER A 188 7.68 9.29 9.15
N ILE A 189 6.70 8.79 8.39
CA ILE A 189 6.86 8.36 7.00
C ILE A 189 5.71 8.95 6.19
N LEU A 190 6.04 9.58 5.08
CA LEU A 190 5.07 10.07 4.11
C LEU A 190 4.92 9.04 2.99
N ARG A 191 3.77 8.40 2.90
CA ARG A 191 3.45 7.54 1.77
C ARG A 191 2.94 8.40 0.61
N LEU A 192 3.66 8.35 -0.50
CA LEU A 192 3.29 9.08 -1.71
C LEU A 192 2.38 8.19 -2.57
N ASP A 193 1.09 8.42 -2.46
CA ASP A 193 0.07 7.69 -3.23
C ASP A 193 0.15 8.01 -4.71
N ALA A 194 -0.03 6.98 -5.55
CA ALA A 194 -0.05 7.10 -7.01
C ALA A 194 1.18 7.86 -7.59
N PHE A 195 2.33 7.76 -6.92
CA PHE A 195 3.53 8.54 -7.23
C PHE A 195 3.97 8.42 -8.68
N ALA A 196 3.91 7.21 -9.26
CA ALA A 196 4.34 6.96 -10.64
C ALA A 196 3.57 7.78 -11.70
N TYR A 197 2.40 8.29 -11.37
CA TYR A 197 1.56 9.08 -12.27
C TYR A 197 1.81 10.59 -12.16
N ALA A 198 2.61 11.05 -11.21
CA ALA A 198 2.73 12.47 -10.89
C ALA A 198 3.33 13.31 -12.05
N ILE A 199 4.23 12.74 -12.85
CA ILE A 199 4.85 13.44 -13.98
C ILE A 199 4.07 13.16 -15.28
N LYS A 200 3.61 14.24 -15.94
CA LYS A 200 3.06 14.20 -17.29
C LYS A 200 4.05 14.84 -18.26
N LYS A 201 4.35 14.16 -19.37
CA LYS A 201 5.29 14.65 -20.37
C LYS A 201 4.90 14.19 -21.76
N LEU A 202 4.87 15.12 -22.70
CA LEU A 202 4.55 14.82 -24.11
C LEU A 202 5.42 13.68 -24.64
N ASP A 203 4.80 12.84 -25.46
CA ASP A 203 5.46 11.73 -26.16
C ASP A 203 6.01 10.64 -25.19
N THR A 204 5.47 10.57 -23.98
CA THR A 204 5.71 9.49 -23.01
C THR A 204 4.40 8.78 -22.64
N ASN A 205 4.50 7.70 -21.86
CA ASN A 205 3.32 6.99 -21.34
C ASN A 205 2.75 7.61 -20.06
N ASP A 206 3.33 8.73 -19.57
CA ASP A 206 2.93 9.44 -18.34
C ASP A 206 2.91 8.55 -17.09
N PHE A 207 3.79 7.52 -17.06
CA PHE A 207 3.97 6.63 -15.94
C PHE A 207 5.45 6.40 -15.68
N PHE A 208 5.89 6.71 -14.46
CA PHE A 208 7.29 6.65 -14.00
C PHE A 208 8.27 7.29 -15.00
N VAL A 209 7.97 8.53 -15.39
CA VAL A 209 8.70 9.26 -16.43
C VAL A 209 10.08 9.67 -15.92
N GLU A 210 11.12 9.01 -16.43
CA GLU A 210 12.52 9.30 -16.10
C GLU A 210 13.11 10.34 -17.09
N PRO A 211 13.99 11.28 -16.65
CA PRO A 211 14.50 11.41 -15.27
C PRO A 211 13.61 12.22 -14.32
N GLU A 212 12.57 12.90 -14.78
CA GLU A 212 11.81 13.91 -14.05
C GLU A 212 11.14 13.35 -12.78
N ILE A 213 10.81 12.06 -12.76
CA ILE A 213 10.25 11.41 -11.56
C ILE A 213 11.24 11.39 -10.39
N TRP A 214 12.54 11.27 -10.70
CA TRP A 214 13.60 11.33 -9.69
C TRP A 214 13.81 12.75 -9.16
N ASP A 215 13.74 13.75 -10.03
CA ASP A 215 13.84 15.16 -9.62
C ASP A 215 12.71 15.50 -8.64
N LEU A 216 11.48 15.08 -8.93
CA LEU A 216 10.34 15.23 -8.02
C LEU A 216 10.57 14.52 -6.68
N LEU A 217 11.04 13.27 -6.72
CA LEU A 217 11.26 12.48 -5.51
C LEU A 217 12.34 13.11 -4.63
N ASP A 218 13.42 13.62 -5.23
CA ASP A 218 14.49 14.30 -4.53
C ASP A 218 14.05 15.66 -3.93
N GLU A 219 13.20 16.43 -4.63
CA GLU A 219 12.61 17.66 -4.10
C GLU A 219 11.73 17.35 -2.85
N VAL A 220 10.87 16.34 -2.94
CA VAL A 220 10.00 15.91 -1.83
C VAL A 220 10.82 15.36 -0.66
N LYS A 221 11.88 14.57 -0.94
CA LYS A 221 12.81 14.06 0.07
C LYS A 221 13.53 15.18 0.82
N ALA A 222 14.01 16.17 0.08
CA ALA A 222 14.70 17.32 0.66
C ALA A 222 13.77 18.14 1.58
N GLU A 223 12.48 18.24 1.24
CA GLU A 223 11.49 18.90 2.11
C GLU A 223 11.17 18.05 3.35
N ALA A 224 10.89 16.76 3.18
CA ALA A 224 10.59 15.84 4.27
C ALA A 224 11.74 15.70 5.28
N ALA A 225 12.98 15.70 4.78
CA ALA A 225 14.18 15.60 5.61
C ALA A 225 14.36 16.77 6.59
N LYS A 226 13.79 17.95 6.31
CA LYS A 226 13.79 19.09 7.26
C LYS A 226 13.07 18.77 8.57
N TYR A 227 12.24 17.75 8.57
CA TYR A 227 11.39 17.32 9.68
C TYR A 227 11.70 15.88 10.14
N ASP A 228 12.83 15.32 9.73
CA ASP A 228 13.23 13.93 10.03
C ASP A 228 12.19 12.89 9.57
N MET A 229 11.49 13.16 8.46
CA MET A 229 10.55 12.21 7.85
C MET A 229 11.21 11.44 6.72
N GLU A 230 10.83 10.16 6.58
CA GLU A 230 11.16 9.29 5.45
C GLU A 230 10.04 9.29 4.41
N LEU A 231 10.36 8.86 3.19
CA LEU A 231 9.39 8.69 2.11
C LEU A 231 9.16 7.22 1.81
N LEU A 232 7.92 6.93 1.40
CA LEU A 232 7.50 5.60 0.96
C LEU A 232 6.63 5.75 -0.30
N PRO A 233 7.25 5.83 -1.50
CA PRO A 233 6.50 5.89 -2.76
C PRO A 233 5.70 4.61 -3.00
N GLU A 234 4.42 4.77 -3.34
CA GLU A 234 3.55 3.66 -3.68
C GLU A 234 3.46 3.51 -5.20
N ILE A 235 3.83 2.33 -5.69
CA ILE A 235 3.81 1.99 -7.11
C ILE A 235 3.43 0.51 -7.24
N HIS A 236 2.27 0.25 -7.84
CA HIS A 236 1.85 -1.08 -8.25
C HIS A 236 2.23 -1.31 -9.72
N GLU A 237 3.37 -1.93 -9.93
CA GLU A 237 3.89 -2.29 -11.25
C GLU A 237 4.95 -3.39 -11.09
N HIS A 238 5.54 -3.85 -12.18
CA HIS A 238 6.62 -4.84 -12.17
C HIS A 238 7.66 -4.56 -11.07
N TYR A 239 8.03 -5.57 -10.30
CA TYR A 239 8.90 -5.45 -9.12
C TYR A 239 10.23 -4.71 -9.37
N SER A 240 10.71 -4.70 -10.63
CA SER A 240 11.96 -4.01 -10.96
C SER A 240 11.92 -2.50 -10.71
N ILE A 241 10.73 -1.87 -10.74
CA ILE A 241 10.59 -0.44 -10.40
C ILE A 241 10.81 -0.26 -8.91
N GLN A 242 10.23 -1.13 -8.07
CA GLN A 242 10.49 -1.10 -6.63
C GLN A 242 11.99 -1.28 -6.33
N MET A 243 12.65 -2.19 -7.02
CA MET A 243 14.09 -2.41 -6.86
C MET A 243 14.93 -1.19 -7.28
N LYS A 244 14.52 -0.45 -8.34
CA LYS A 244 15.16 0.82 -8.70
C LYS A 244 15.06 1.84 -7.55
N ILE A 245 13.88 1.99 -6.95
CA ILE A 245 13.63 2.91 -5.83
C ILE A 245 14.45 2.51 -4.60
N ALA A 246 14.50 1.21 -4.27
CA ALA A 246 15.32 0.69 -3.17
C ALA A 246 16.82 1.01 -3.36
N ASN A 247 17.34 0.91 -4.59
CA ASN A 247 18.73 1.23 -4.93
C ASN A 247 19.06 2.72 -4.76
N HIS A 248 18.07 3.61 -4.68
CA HIS A 248 18.22 5.03 -4.35
C HIS A 248 17.99 5.33 -2.86
N ASP A 249 18.02 4.28 -2.01
CA ASP A 249 17.91 4.39 -0.56
C ASP A 249 16.56 4.96 -0.07
N TYR A 250 15.46 4.59 -0.73
CA TYR A 250 14.10 4.83 -0.24
C TYR A 250 13.51 3.58 0.39
N TYR A 251 12.57 3.76 1.32
CA TYR A 251 11.66 2.67 1.68
C TYR A 251 10.78 2.29 0.50
N ILE A 252 10.49 1.01 0.34
CA ILE A 252 9.59 0.48 -0.68
C ILE A 252 8.56 -0.46 -0.05
N TYR A 253 7.53 -0.79 -0.81
CA TYR A 253 6.64 -1.90 -0.52
C TYR A 253 7.11 -3.18 -1.22
N ASP A 254 6.96 -4.30 -0.54
CA ASP A 254 7.05 -5.62 -1.16
C ASP A 254 5.64 -6.06 -1.60
N PHE A 255 5.21 -5.61 -2.76
CA PHE A 255 3.93 -6.00 -3.36
C PHE A 255 4.01 -7.30 -4.17
N ALA A 256 5.20 -7.84 -4.40
CA ALA A 256 5.37 -9.13 -5.08
C ALA A 256 5.16 -10.32 -4.14
N LEU A 257 5.54 -10.17 -2.86
CA LEU A 257 5.45 -11.25 -1.86
C LEU A 257 4.05 -11.89 -1.76
N PRO A 258 2.93 -11.14 -1.76
CA PRO A 258 1.61 -11.74 -1.64
C PRO A 258 1.33 -12.82 -2.68
N MET A 259 1.61 -12.53 -3.95
CA MET A 259 1.32 -13.45 -5.06
C MET A 259 2.30 -14.61 -5.10
N VAL A 260 3.60 -14.35 -4.85
CA VAL A 260 4.64 -15.39 -4.76
C VAL A 260 4.36 -16.34 -3.60
N MET A 261 3.89 -15.82 -2.46
CA MET A 261 3.49 -16.61 -1.29
C MET A 261 2.28 -17.49 -1.59
N LEU A 262 1.23 -16.95 -2.23
CA LEU A 262 0.04 -17.71 -2.62
C LEU A 262 0.41 -18.84 -3.57
N TYR A 263 1.18 -18.55 -4.62
CA TYR A 263 1.66 -19.59 -5.54
C TYR A 263 2.38 -20.72 -4.77
N SER A 264 3.29 -20.34 -3.87
CA SER A 264 4.08 -21.32 -3.12
C SER A 264 3.22 -22.18 -2.19
N LEU A 265 2.22 -21.58 -1.52
CA LEU A 265 1.30 -22.32 -0.64
C LEU A 265 0.30 -23.20 -1.41
N TYR A 266 -0.15 -22.76 -2.60
CA TYR A 266 -1.07 -23.55 -3.43
C TYR A 266 -0.34 -24.72 -4.13
N SER A 267 0.85 -24.46 -4.66
CA SER A 267 1.63 -25.49 -5.37
C SER A 267 2.44 -26.40 -4.44
N GLY A 268 2.71 -25.97 -3.20
CA GLY A 268 3.62 -26.62 -2.27
C GLY A 268 5.10 -26.45 -2.65
N ARG A 269 5.46 -25.55 -3.57
CA ARG A 269 6.84 -25.35 -4.06
C ARG A 269 7.46 -24.10 -3.45
N VAL A 270 8.70 -24.22 -2.97
CA VAL A 270 9.41 -23.11 -2.30
C VAL A 270 10.33 -22.32 -3.19
N GLU A 271 10.65 -22.79 -4.39
CA GLU A 271 11.70 -22.22 -5.27
C GLU A 271 11.49 -20.72 -5.54
N ARG A 272 10.28 -20.33 -5.96
CA ARG A 272 9.96 -18.91 -6.29
C ARG A 272 10.06 -18.03 -5.04
N LEU A 273 9.52 -18.50 -3.94
CA LEU A 273 9.56 -17.80 -2.66
C LEU A 273 11.00 -17.63 -2.16
N ALA A 274 11.80 -18.71 -2.18
CA ALA A 274 13.19 -18.67 -1.76
C ALA A 274 13.98 -17.63 -2.58
N LYS A 275 13.86 -17.69 -3.92
CA LYS A 275 14.50 -16.72 -4.81
C LYS A 275 14.10 -15.27 -4.52
N TRP A 276 12.80 -15.02 -4.28
CA TRP A 276 12.34 -13.68 -3.96
C TRP A 276 12.88 -13.17 -2.62
N LEU A 277 12.86 -14.01 -1.58
CA LEU A 277 13.39 -13.64 -0.26
C LEU A 277 14.91 -13.33 -0.29
N GLU A 278 15.67 -14.03 -1.15
CA GLU A 278 17.10 -13.75 -1.35
C GLU A 278 17.36 -12.42 -2.06
N MET A 279 16.45 -12.01 -2.97
CA MET A 279 16.57 -10.79 -3.76
C MET A 279 16.06 -9.56 -3.06
N SER A 280 15.12 -9.71 -2.15
CA SER A 280 14.39 -8.61 -1.52
C SER A 280 15.30 -7.74 -0.65
N PRO A 281 15.18 -6.40 -0.71
CA PRO A 281 15.98 -5.49 0.11
C PRO A 281 15.50 -5.48 1.58
N MET A 282 16.40 -5.11 2.49
CA MET A 282 16.06 -4.96 3.92
C MET A 282 15.26 -3.68 4.22
N LYS A 283 15.44 -2.62 3.43
CA LYS A 283 14.74 -1.33 3.62
C LYS A 283 13.40 -1.36 2.90
N GLN A 284 12.45 -2.15 3.42
CA GLN A 284 11.11 -2.28 2.84
C GLN A 284 10.05 -2.63 3.89
N PHE A 285 8.78 -2.44 3.52
CA PHE A 285 7.62 -2.96 4.22
C PHE A 285 7.07 -4.17 3.47
N THR A 286 7.12 -5.34 4.12
CA THR A 286 6.53 -6.57 3.54
C THR A 286 5.04 -6.60 3.78
N THR A 287 4.27 -6.86 2.74
CA THR A 287 2.80 -6.96 2.83
C THR A 287 2.33 -8.34 2.39
N LEU A 288 1.20 -8.81 2.92
CA LEU A 288 0.40 -9.89 2.31
C LEU A 288 -0.96 -9.37 1.88
N ASP A 289 -1.47 -8.37 2.58
CA ASP A 289 -2.73 -7.71 2.34
C ASP A 289 -2.63 -6.20 2.63
N THR A 290 -3.45 -5.44 1.93
CA THR A 290 -3.62 -4.00 2.10
C THR A 290 -5.09 -3.64 1.90
N HIS A 291 -5.42 -2.36 1.90
CA HIS A 291 -6.73 -1.82 1.54
C HIS A 291 -7.05 -1.95 0.03
N ASP A 292 -6.03 -2.26 -0.78
CA ASP A 292 -6.14 -2.59 -2.19
C ASP A 292 -6.26 -4.10 -2.42
N GLY A 293 -6.23 -4.53 -3.68
CA GLY A 293 -6.18 -5.93 -4.04
C GLY A 293 -4.77 -6.52 -3.97
N ILE A 294 -4.67 -7.83 -4.13
CA ILE A 294 -3.43 -8.57 -4.25
C ILE A 294 -2.83 -8.28 -5.64
N GLY A 295 -1.64 -7.73 -5.68
CA GLY A 295 -0.96 -7.31 -6.91
C GLY A 295 -0.50 -8.51 -7.75
N VAL A 296 -0.98 -8.62 -8.99
CA VAL A 296 -0.58 -9.66 -9.94
C VAL A 296 0.61 -9.21 -10.79
N VAL A 297 0.56 -7.96 -11.26
CA VAL A 297 1.62 -7.38 -12.10
C VAL A 297 2.96 -7.29 -11.37
N ASP A 298 2.94 -7.08 -10.06
CA ASP A 298 4.12 -6.96 -9.20
C ASP A 298 4.96 -8.24 -9.17
N ALA A 299 4.35 -9.41 -9.43
CA ALA A 299 5.01 -10.72 -9.43
C ALA A 299 5.40 -11.24 -10.83
N ARG A 300 5.21 -10.46 -11.89
CA ARG A 300 5.67 -10.84 -13.24
C ARG A 300 7.17 -11.10 -13.25
N ASP A 301 7.60 -12.06 -14.04
CA ASP A 301 8.98 -12.54 -14.16
C ASP A 301 9.56 -13.20 -12.90
N LEU A 302 8.93 -13.00 -11.73
CA LEU A 302 9.18 -13.84 -10.55
C LEU A 302 8.40 -15.16 -10.64
N LEU A 303 7.18 -15.08 -11.14
CA LEU A 303 6.34 -16.21 -11.55
C LEU A 303 6.21 -16.20 -13.06
N THR A 304 6.12 -17.38 -13.71
CA THR A 304 5.78 -17.47 -15.12
C THR A 304 4.29 -17.13 -15.35
N ASP A 305 3.91 -16.88 -16.60
CA ASP A 305 2.50 -16.58 -16.93
C ASP A 305 1.59 -17.75 -16.51
N GLU A 306 2.03 -19.00 -16.71
CA GLU A 306 1.27 -20.19 -16.27
C GLU A 306 1.14 -20.28 -14.73
N GLU A 307 2.18 -19.87 -14.00
CA GLU A 307 2.15 -19.82 -12.52
C GLU A 307 1.24 -18.71 -12.01
N LEU A 308 1.23 -17.54 -12.67
CA LEU A 308 0.31 -16.43 -12.40
C LEU A 308 -1.15 -16.81 -12.70
N ASP A 309 -1.40 -17.44 -13.85
CA ASP A 309 -2.73 -17.91 -14.26
C ASP A 309 -3.24 -18.97 -13.29
N TYR A 310 -2.40 -19.93 -12.92
CA TYR A 310 -2.73 -20.95 -11.91
C TYR A 310 -3.13 -20.32 -10.58
N THR A 311 -2.32 -19.39 -10.08
CA THR A 311 -2.56 -18.75 -8.78
C THR A 311 -3.82 -17.90 -8.80
N SER A 312 -4.04 -17.16 -9.88
CA SER A 312 -5.27 -16.37 -10.10
C SER A 312 -6.51 -17.26 -10.18
N ALA A 313 -6.42 -18.40 -10.87
CA ALA A 313 -7.53 -19.35 -10.98
C ALA A 313 -7.90 -19.97 -9.63
N GLU A 314 -6.92 -20.28 -8.77
CA GLU A 314 -7.18 -20.75 -7.41
C GLU A 314 -7.87 -19.67 -6.56
N LEU A 315 -7.42 -18.40 -6.66
CA LEU A 315 -8.07 -17.26 -6.00
C LEU A 315 -9.55 -17.11 -6.43
N TYR A 316 -9.85 -17.29 -7.71
CA TYR A 316 -11.23 -17.22 -8.19
C TYR A 316 -12.12 -18.35 -7.67
N LYS A 317 -11.58 -19.55 -7.53
CA LYS A 317 -12.33 -20.70 -6.98
C LYS A 317 -12.82 -20.46 -5.55
N ILE A 318 -12.08 -19.71 -4.76
CA ILE A 318 -12.41 -19.38 -3.38
C ILE A 318 -13.24 -18.10 -3.22
N GLY A 319 -13.72 -17.51 -4.32
CA GLY A 319 -14.62 -16.37 -4.29
C GLY A 319 -13.95 -15.00 -4.24
N ALA A 320 -12.68 -14.91 -4.62
CA ALA A 320 -12.02 -13.61 -4.82
C ALA A 320 -12.74 -12.80 -5.90
N ASN A 321 -12.89 -11.49 -5.69
CA ASN A 321 -13.52 -10.60 -6.64
C ASN A 321 -12.48 -9.97 -7.57
N VAL A 322 -12.71 -10.15 -8.89
CA VAL A 322 -11.92 -9.50 -9.92
C VAL A 322 -12.69 -8.34 -10.49
N LYS A 323 -12.11 -7.16 -10.47
CA LYS A 323 -12.54 -6.09 -11.34
C LYS A 323 -12.19 -6.46 -12.79
N LYS A 324 -13.03 -7.25 -13.47
CA LYS A 324 -12.90 -7.55 -14.92
C LYS A 324 -13.02 -6.31 -15.82
N ILE A 325 -13.17 -5.13 -15.25
CA ILE A 325 -13.46 -3.87 -15.94
C ILE A 325 -12.32 -3.46 -16.89
N TYR A 326 -11.13 -4.02 -16.73
CA TYR A 326 -9.93 -3.57 -17.45
C TYR A 326 -9.34 -4.58 -18.44
N SER A 327 -10.07 -5.62 -18.78
CA SER A 327 -9.62 -6.65 -19.74
C SER A 327 -10.23 -6.46 -21.12
N SER A 328 -10.18 -5.27 -21.72
CA SER A 328 -10.57 -5.12 -23.12
C SER A 328 -9.33 -5.04 -24.01
N GLU A 329 -9.33 -5.73 -25.13
CA GLU A 329 -8.29 -5.69 -26.17
C GLU A 329 -8.00 -4.26 -26.69
N LYS A 330 -8.89 -3.32 -26.39
CA LYS A 330 -8.77 -1.90 -26.76
C LYS A 330 -7.69 -1.17 -25.97
N TYR A 331 -7.27 -1.70 -24.81
CA TYR A 331 -6.30 -1.06 -23.93
C TYR A 331 -5.20 -2.06 -23.58
N ASN A 332 -4.13 -2.08 -24.38
CA ASN A 332 -2.97 -2.97 -24.22
C ASN A 332 -2.27 -2.88 -22.85
N ASN A 333 -2.68 -1.92 -22.00
CA ASN A 333 -2.10 -1.67 -20.68
C ASN A 333 -2.93 -2.24 -19.53
N LEU A 334 -4.05 -2.93 -19.82
CA LEU A 334 -5.06 -3.29 -18.80
C LEU A 334 -5.12 -4.79 -18.57
N ASP A 335 -3.99 -5.36 -18.27
CA ASP A 335 -3.93 -6.67 -17.62
C ASP A 335 -4.61 -6.60 -16.24
N ILE A 336 -5.05 -7.76 -15.75
CA ILE A 336 -5.48 -7.90 -14.36
C ILE A 336 -4.30 -7.54 -13.47
N TYR A 337 -4.32 -6.36 -12.86
CA TYR A 337 -3.20 -5.93 -12.04
C TYR A 337 -3.40 -6.24 -10.54
N GLN A 338 -4.65 -6.39 -10.10
CA GLN A 338 -4.99 -6.71 -8.70
C GLN A 338 -6.22 -7.61 -8.60
N ILE A 339 -6.21 -8.51 -7.59
CA ILE A 339 -7.33 -9.38 -7.24
C ILE A 339 -7.81 -9.04 -5.83
N ASN A 340 -9.09 -8.68 -5.68
CA ASN A 340 -9.65 -8.30 -4.39
C ASN A 340 -10.06 -9.54 -3.58
N SER A 341 -9.46 -9.73 -2.43
CA SER A 341 -9.76 -10.75 -1.43
C SER A 341 -9.05 -10.43 -0.13
N THR A 342 -9.59 -10.85 1.02
CA THR A 342 -8.78 -10.92 2.23
C THR A 342 -7.74 -12.03 2.09
N TYR A 343 -6.58 -11.86 2.71
CA TYR A 343 -5.53 -12.88 2.60
C TYR A 343 -5.87 -14.19 3.33
N TYR A 344 -6.68 -14.09 4.38
CA TYR A 344 -7.20 -15.24 5.09
C TYR A 344 -8.13 -16.08 4.21
N SER A 345 -9.09 -15.43 3.51
CA SER A 345 -9.96 -16.14 2.56
C SER A 345 -9.19 -16.62 1.33
N ALA A 346 -8.18 -15.87 0.86
CA ALA A 346 -7.28 -16.33 -0.20
C ALA A 346 -6.59 -17.66 0.14
N LEU A 347 -6.40 -17.95 1.41
CA LEU A 347 -5.86 -19.22 1.90
C LEU A 347 -6.93 -20.22 2.33
N GLY A 348 -8.20 -20.05 1.88
CA GLY A 348 -9.30 -20.97 2.10
C GLY A 348 -9.85 -20.95 3.52
N ASP A 349 -9.75 -19.85 4.24
CA ASP A 349 -10.15 -19.68 5.64
C ASP A 349 -9.44 -20.69 6.58
N ASP A 350 -8.23 -21.11 6.21
CA ASP A 350 -7.46 -22.11 6.95
C ASP A 350 -6.42 -21.47 7.87
N ASP A 351 -6.63 -21.61 9.18
CA ASP A 351 -5.76 -21.04 10.23
C ASP A 351 -4.30 -21.44 10.07
N LYS A 352 -4.00 -22.68 9.66
CA LYS A 352 -2.62 -23.17 9.53
C LYS A 352 -1.91 -22.54 8.34
N SER A 353 -2.56 -22.50 7.19
CA SER A 353 -2.02 -21.83 5.98
C SER A 353 -1.78 -20.36 6.24
N TYR A 354 -2.76 -19.71 6.88
CA TYR A 354 -2.68 -18.29 7.19
C TYR A 354 -1.54 -17.98 8.16
N LEU A 355 -1.44 -18.71 9.26
CA LEU A 355 -0.35 -18.48 10.23
C LEU A 355 1.02 -18.77 9.62
N LEU A 356 1.14 -19.82 8.78
CA LEU A 356 2.37 -20.12 8.06
C LEU A 356 2.78 -18.94 7.14
N ALA A 357 1.84 -18.37 6.38
CA ALA A 357 2.11 -17.20 5.53
C ALA A 357 2.61 -16.00 6.36
N ARG A 358 1.97 -15.73 7.50
CA ARG A 358 2.36 -14.63 8.40
C ARG A 358 3.73 -14.87 9.05
N VAL A 359 4.04 -16.11 9.40
CA VAL A 359 5.37 -16.47 9.93
C VAL A 359 6.44 -16.20 8.88
N ILE A 360 6.24 -16.65 7.64
CA ILE A 360 7.19 -16.38 6.55
C ILE A 360 7.31 -14.87 6.29
N GLN A 361 6.22 -14.13 6.28
CA GLN A 361 6.24 -12.66 6.17
C GLN A 361 7.08 -12.00 7.25
N CYS A 362 6.94 -12.45 8.51
CA CYS A 362 7.72 -11.89 9.62
C CYS A 362 9.22 -12.21 9.52
N PHE A 363 9.59 -13.29 8.84
CA PHE A 363 10.98 -13.66 8.59
C PHE A 363 11.53 -13.10 7.28
N ALA A 364 10.71 -12.58 6.39
CA ALA A 364 11.14 -11.92 5.16
C ALA A 364 12.02 -10.68 5.45
N PRO A 365 12.85 -10.22 4.50
CA PRO A 365 13.55 -8.94 4.63
C PRO A 365 12.61 -7.79 4.85
N GLY A 366 12.94 -6.87 5.77
CA GLY A 366 12.15 -5.65 6.00
C GLY A 366 11.27 -5.68 7.24
N ILE A 367 10.31 -4.76 7.28
CA ILE A 367 9.37 -4.56 8.37
C ILE A 367 8.00 -5.13 7.96
N PRO A 368 7.41 -6.08 8.70
CA PRO A 368 6.09 -6.59 8.34
C PRO A 368 5.00 -5.54 8.55
N GLN A 369 4.22 -5.30 7.51
CA GLN A 369 2.98 -4.53 7.56
C GLN A 369 1.80 -5.49 7.58
N ILE A 370 0.94 -5.34 8.56
CA ILE A 370 -0.26 -6.16 8.75
C ILE A 370 -1.49 -5.28 8.52
N TYR A 371 -2.33 -5.69 7.60
CA TYR A 371 -3.61 -5.01 7.36
C TYR A 371 -4.61 -5.35 8.47
N TYR A 372 -5.47 -4.41 8.86
CA TYR A 372 -6.36 -4.59 10.01
C TYR A 372 -7.29 -5.81 9.89
N VAL A 373 -7.80 -6.09 8.67
CA VAL A 373 -8.59 -7.30 8.43
C VAL A 373 -7.73 -8.54 8.65
N GLY A 374 -6.50 -8.53 8.16
CA GLY A 374 -5.54 -9.61 8.35
C GLY A 374 -5.11 -9.77 9.80
N LEU A 375 -4.99 -8.70 10.59
CA LEU A 375 -4.68 -8.77 12.02
C LEU A 375 -5.68 -9.63 12.79
N LEU A 376 -6.94 -9.60 12.36
CA LEU A 376 -8.04 -10.40 12.92
C LEU A 376 -8.30 -11.71 12.16
N ALA A 377 -7.45 -12.07 11.19
CA ALA A 377 -7.71 -13.20 10.29
C ALA A 377 -9.14 -13.17 9.71
N GLY A 378 -9.52 -11.98 9.21
CA GLY A 378 -10.87 -11.70 8.73
C GLY A 378 -11.15 -12.30 7.35
N LYS A 379 -12.39 -12.73 7.15
CA LYS A 379 -12.89 -13.28 5.89
C LYS A 379 -13.32 -12.21 4.91
N ASN A 380 -13.52 -12.62 3.65
CA ASN A 380 -14.17 -11.81 2.65
C ASN A 380 -15.56 -11.34 3.13
N ASP A 381 -15.81 -10.04 3.06
CA ASP A 381 -17.11 -9.44 3.39
C ASP A 381 -17.99 -9.37 2.13
N ILE A 382 -18.69 -10.45 1.87
CA ILE A 382 -19.58 -10.56 0.71
C ILE A 382 -20.82 -9.67 0.87
N ASP A 383 -21.30 -9.49 2.09
CA ASP A 383 -22.48 -8.66 2.36
C ASP A 383 -22.17 -7.18 2.04
N LEU A 384 -21.05 -6.66 2.52
CA LEU A 384 -20.61 -5.30 2.21
C LEU A 384 -20.32 -5.11 0.71
N LEU A 385 -19.71 -6.11 0.05
CA LEU A 385 -19.51 -6.10 -1.40
C LEU A 385 -20.84 -6.00 -2.15
N GLU A 386 -21.83 -6.81 -1.78
CA GLU A 386 -23.13 -6.85 -2.45
C GLU A 386 -23.97 -5.58 -2.17
N GLU A 387 -23.84 -5.00 -0.99
CA GLU A 387 -24.51 -3.76 -0.62
C GLU A 387 -23.96 -2.57 -1.41
N THR A 388 -22.64 -2.44 -1.46
CA THR A 388 -21.98 -1.26 -2.01
C THR A 388 -21.68 -1.36 -3.51
N LYS A 389 -21.61 -2.58 -4.06
CA LYS A 389 -21.14 -2.89 -5.42
C LYS A 389 -19.69 -2.41 -5.71
N GLU A 390 -18.94 -2.08 -4.67
CA GLU A 390 -17.55 -1.67 -4.75
C GLU A 390 -16.62 -2.87 -4.54
N GLY A 391 -15.88 -3.27 -5.58
CA GLY A 391 -15.07 -4.50 -5.59
C GLY A 391 -14.08 -4.62 -4.44
N ARG A 392 -13.47 -3.50 -3.99
CA ARG A 392 -12.52 -3.47 -2.88
C ARG A 392 -13.18 -3.70 -1.51
N ASN A 393 -14.50 -3.50 -1.39
CA ASN A 393 -15.18 -3.63 -0.10
C ASN A 393 -15.26 -5.07 0.39
N ILE A 394 -14.97 -6.05 -0.47
CA ILE A 394 -14.82 -7.47 -0.06
C ILE A 394 -13.73 -7.66 1.02
N ASN A 395 -12.72 -6.79 1.06
CA ASN A 395 -11.62 -6.84 2.04
C ASN A 395 -11.56 -5.59 2.95
N ARG A 396 -12.67 -4.85 3.11
CA ARG A 396 -12.72 -3.60 3.88
C ARG A 396 -13.80 -3.61 4.96
N HIS A 397 -13.94 -4.75 5.67
CA HIS A 397 -14.92 -4.92 6.75
C HIS A 397 -14.77 -3.87 7.85
N TYR A 398 -15.89 -3.38 8.37
CA TYR A 398 -15.96 -2.45 9.52
C TYR A 398 -16.20 -3.24 10.80
N TYR A 399 -15.17 -3.44 11.61
CA TYR A 399 -15.30 -4.20 12.86
C TYR A 399 -15.89 -3.36 13.97
N THR A 400 -16.98 -3.86 14.56
CA THR A 400 -17.48 -3.35 15.83
C THR A 400 -16.61 -3.81 17.01
N ILE A 401 -16.67 -3.10 18.13
CA ILE A 401 -15.94 -3.48 19.34
C ILE A 401 -16.30 -4.89 19.84
N ASP A 402 -17.54 -5.32 19.66
CA ASP A 402 -17.97 -6.65 20.10
C ASP A 402 -17.46 -7.77 19.18
N GLU A 403 -17.36 -7.52 17.87
CA GLU A 403 -16.70 -8.42 16.94
C GLU A 403 -15.20 -8.55 17.30
N ILE A 404 -14.51 -7.44 17.50
CA ILE A 404 -13.08 -7.45 17.89
C ILE A 404 -12.87 -8.26 19.17
N LYS A 405 -13.70 -8.09 20.20
CA LYS A 405 -13.65 -8.88 21.45
C LYS A 405 -13.77 -10.38 21.20
N ASN A 406 -14.45 -10.80 20.15
CA ASN A 406 -14.61 -12.21 19.80
C ASN A 406 -13.46 -12.69 18.93
N GLU A 407 -13.06 -11.93 17.92
CA GLU A 407 -11.97 -12.29 17.00
C GLU A 407 -10.62 -12.44 17.72
N VAL A 408 -10.29 -11.57 18.68
CA VAL A 408 -9.04 -11.68 19.45
C VAL A 408 -8.96 -12.92 20.35
N LYS A 409 -10.05 -13.63 20.56
CA LYS A 409 -10.08 -14.91 21.31
C LYS A 409 -9.68 -16.10 20.45
N ARG A 410 -9.77 -15.97 19.12
CA ARG A 410 -9.43 -17.05 18.18
C ARG A 410 -7.94 -17.45 18.32
N PRO A 411 -7.65 -18.75 18.30
CA PRO A 411 -6.26 -19.22 18.43
C PRO A 411 -5.30 -18.61 17.39
N VAL A 412 -5.74 -18.49 16.14
CA VAL A 412 -4.94 -17.93 15.04
C VAL A 412 -4.57 -16.47 15.29
N VAL A 413 -5.50 -15.65 15.81
CA VAL A 413 -5.27 -14.24 16.12
C VAL A 413 -4.29 -14.10 17.30
N LYS A 414 -4.46 -14.93 18.34
CA LYS A 414 -3.53 -14.98 19.47
C LYS A 414 -2.12 -15.38 19.03
N ALA A 415 -2.01 -16.42 18.19
CA ALA A 415 -0.75 -16.87 17.65
C ALA A 415 -0.08 -15.78 16.81
N LEU A 416 -0.84 -15.08 15.95
CA LEU A 416 -0.32 -13.95 15.18
C LEU A 416 0.21 -12.84 16.10
N CYS A 417 -0.55 -12.44 17.13
CA CYS A 417 -0.09 -11.44 18.10
C CYS A 417 1.20 -11.86 18.82
N ASN A 418 1.32 -13.13 19.20
CA ASN A 418 2.55 -13.66 19.83
C ASN A 418 3.73 -13.63 18.85
N LEU A 419 3.51 -14.01 17.61
CA LEU A 419 4.49 -13.92 16.54
C LEU A 419 5.01 -12.48 16.35
N LEU A 420 4.09 -11.50 16.28
CA LEU A 420 4.45 -10.09 16.12
C LEU A 420 5.24 -9.56 17.33
N ARG A 421 4.87 -9.95 18.57
CA ARG A 421 5.63 -9.60 19.77
C ARG A 421 7.04 -10.20 19.74
N PHE A 422 7.16 -11.46 19.35
CA PHE A 422 8.48 -12.10 19.16
C PHE A 422 9.30 -11.33 18.12
N ARG A 423 8.74 -11.08 16.92
CA ARG A 423 9.42 -10.34 15.85
C ARG A 423 9.85 -8.94 16.30
N ASN A 424 9.03 -8.26 17.11
CA ASN A 424 9.30 -6.90 17.57
C ASN A 424 10.36 -6.81 18.68
N THR A 425 10.67 -7.91 19.35
CA THR A 425 11.60 -7.96 20.48
C THR A 425 12.92 -8.67 20.16
N SER A 426 12.94 -9.55 19.16
CA SER A 426 14.14 -10.27 18.77
C SER A 426 15.07 -9.38 17.91
N GLU A 427 16.31 -9.23 18.36
CA GLU A 427 17.35 -8.52 17.62
C GLU A 427 17.79 -9.22 16.32
N ALA A 428 17.40 -10.49 16.13
CA ALA A 428 17.71 -11.22 14.90
C ALA A 428 17.11 -10.56 13.64
N PHE A 429 16.04 -9.77 13.77
CA PHE A 429 15.37 -9.08 12.68
C PHE A 429 15.95 -7.69 12.37
N ASP A 430 17.18 -7.43 12.80
CA ASP A 430 17.93 -6.23 12.47
C ASP A 430 17.93 -5.96 10.95
N LEU A 431 17.61 -4.73 10.53
CA LEU A 431 17.59 -4.32 9.11
C LEU A 431 19.00 -4.19 8.53
N GLU A 432 20.02 -4.03 9.37
CA GLU A 432 21.44 -4.06 8.98
C GLU A 432 22.04 -5.47 9.10
N GLY A 433 21.22 -6.44 9.48
CA GLY A 433 21.60 -7.85 9.61
C GLY A 433 21.57 -8.59 8.26
N SER A 434 21.51 -9.92 8.33
CA SER A 434 21.47 -10.79 7.15
C SER A 434 20.31 -11.75 7.15
N ILE A 435 19.99 -12.25 5.96
CA ILE A 435 19.08 -13.37 5.74
C ILE A 435 19.83 -14.47 4.96
N GLU A 436 19.60 -15.71 5.35
CA GLU A 436 20.05 -16.91 4.64
C GLU A 436 18.85 -17.79 4.38
N ILE A 437 18.73 -18.30 3.16
CA ILE A 437 17.63 -19.18 2.74
C ILE A 437 18.22 -20.54 2.37
N GLU A 438 17.67 -21.61 2.94
CA GLU A 438 18.07 -22.98 2.61
C GLU A 438 16.85 -23.77 2.14
N THR A 439 17.01 -24.50 1.04
CA THR A 439 16.00 -25.41 0.51
C THR A 439 16.69 -26.76 0.22
N PRO A 440 16.09 -27.91 0.59
CA PRO A 440 16.69 -29.21 0.29
C PRO A 440 16.87 -29.48 -1.20
N SER A 441 15.98 -28.95 -2.04
CA SER A 441 16.06 -28.99 -3.50
C SER A 441 15.10 -27.95 -4.11
N PRO A 442 15.24 -27.59 -5.39
CA PRO A 442 14.33 -26.67 -6.07
C PRO A 442 12.85 -27.12 -6.05
N SER A 443 12.59 -28.43 -6.06
CA SER A 443 11.24 -28.99 -5.98
C SER A 443 10.77 -29.28 -4.56
N SER A 444 11.52 -28.80 -3.54
CA SER A 444 11.16 -29.02 -2.14
C SER A 444 9.90 -28.28 -1.76
N ASN A 445 9.20 -28.80 -0.75
CA ASN A 445 8.16 -28.11 -0.01
C ASN A 445 8.64 -27.59 1.35
N GLU A 446 9.94 -27.70 1.63
CA GLU A 446 10.57 -27.26 2.86
C GLU A 446 11.50 -26.08 2.60
N ILE A 447 11.43 -25.11 3.47
CA ILE A 447 12.27 -23.90 3.47
C ILE A 447 12.78 -23.64 4.89
N VAL A 448 14.05 -23.26 4.98
CA VAL A 448 14.65 -22.73 6.21
C VAL A 448 15.03 -21.27 5.96
N ILE A 449 14.57 -20.38 6.82
CA ILE A 449 14.90 -18.96 6.78
C ILE A 449 15.65 -18.61 8.04
N ILE A 450 16.86 -18.07 7.89
CA ILE A 450 17.74 -17.72 9.00
C ILE A 450 17.97 -16.21 8.97
N ARG A 451 17.56 -15.53 10.06
CA ARG A 451 17.82 -14.11 10.28
C ARG A 451 18.93 -13.95 11.30
N LYS A 452 19.89 -13.08 11.01
CA LYS A 452 20.99 -12.77 11.93
C LYS A 452 21.10 -11.26 12.10
N ASN A 453 21.30 -10.80 13.32
CA ASN A 453 21.58 -9.40 13.55
C ASN A 453 22.97 -8.99 12.99
N LYS A 454 23.22 -7.70 12.86
CA LYS A 454 24.49 -7.14 12.32
C LYS A 454 25.75 -7.74 12.96
N THR A 455 25.68 -8.12 14.22
CA THR A 455 26.83 -8.70 14.95
C THR A 455 26.93 -10.22 14.83
N ASN A 456 25.99 -10.88 14.18
CA ASN A 456 25.84 -12.35 14.10
C ASN A 456 25.74 -13.06 15.46
N LYS A 457 25.36 -12.36 16.53
CA LYS A 457 25.25 -12.93 17.88
C LYS A 457 23.85 -13.48 18.16
N ILE A 458 22.84 -12.90 17.54
CA ILE A 458 21.46 -13.33 17.70
C ILE A 458 20.97 -13.87 16.36
N THR A 459 20.48 -15.09 16.38
CA THR A 459 20.01 -15.82 15.20
C THR A 459 18.62 -16.34 15.45
N ALA A 460 17.66 -15.97 14.61
CA ALA A 460 16.33 -16.58 14.56
C ALA A 460 16.23 -17.48 13.32
N THR A 461 15.75 -18.70 13.51
CA THR A 461 15.59 -19.69 12.45
C THR A 461 14.14 -20.12 12.36
N LEU A 462 13.58 -20.03 11.17
CA LEU A 462 12.30 -20.61 10.79
C LEU A 462 12.55 -21.85 9.94
N LYS A 463 11.99 -23.00 10.35
CA LYS A 463 11.86 -24.20 9.50
C LYS A 463 10.40 -24.37 9.16
N ALA A 464 10.06 -24.40 7.89
CA ALA A 464 8.67 -24.45 7.42
C ALA A 464 8.49 -25.52 6.35
N ASN A 465 7.34 -26.19 6.37
CA ASN A 465 6.91 -27.13 5.33
C ASN A 465 5.57 -26.69 4.79
N LEU A 466 5.53 -26.30 3.50
CA LEU A 466 4.37 -25.71 2.85
C LEU A 466 3.25 -26.72 2.58
N SER A 467 3.59 -28.00 2.38
CA SER A 467 2.60 -29.05 2.12
C SER A 467 1.86 -29.48 3.37
N THR A 468 2.58 -29.65 4.49
CA THR A 468 1.97 -30.02 5.78
C THR A 468 1.48 -28.81 6.57
N LYS A 469 1.81 -27.59 6.11
CA LYS A 469 1.47 -26.32 6.76
C LYS A 469 1.94 -26.25 8.21
N THR A 470 3.16 -26.76 8.44
CA THR A 470 3.81 -26.79 9.75
C THR A 470 5.06 -25.95 9.76
N PHE A 471 5.39 -25.41 10.91
CA PHE A 471 6.63 -24.64 11.10
C PHE A 471 7.19 -24.80 12.51
N GLN A 472 8.46 -24.47 12.65
CA GLN A 472 9.17 -24.39 13.92
C GLN A 472 10.03 -23.12 13.92
N ILE A 473 9.98 -22.36 14.99
CA ILE A 473 10.81 -21.18 15.21
C ILE A 473 11.79 -21.44 16.35
N SER A 474 13.04 -21.03 16.18
CA SER A 474 14.02 -21.01 17.25
C SER A 474 14.83 -19.72 17.25
N GLU A 475 15.27 -19.27 18.41
CA GLU A 475 16.24 -18.20 18.58
C GLU A 475 17.42 -18.72 19.36
N ASN A 476 18.64 -18.61 18.79
CA ASN A 476 19.86 -19.20 19.35
C ASN A 476 19.65 -20.65 19.84
N GLU A 477 19.04 -21.48 18.98
CA GLU A 477 18.70 -22.90 19.21
C GLU A 477 17.57 -23.13 20.25
N ARG A 478 17.07 -22.08 20.90
CA ARG A 478 15.95 -22.21 21.82
C ARG A 478 14.61 -22.12 21.07
N ASN A 479 13.75 -23.11 21.25
CA ASN A 479 12.40 -23.09 20.62
C ASN A 479 11.55 -21.93 21.12
N ILE A 480 10.89 -21.26 20.18
CA ILE A 480 9.93 -20.20 20.41
C ILE A 480 8.52 -20.76 20.13
N LEU A 481 7.65 -20.65 21.10
CA LEU A 481 6.24 -21.05 20.96
C LEU A 481 5.41 -19.81 20.61
N ILE A 482 4.58 -19.94 19.57
CA ILE A 482 3.71 -18.88 19.04
C ILE A 482 2.25 -19.20 19.38
#